data_08e6d4d954cfb9dffdbbf8155cadb358
#
_entry.id   08e6d4d954cfb9dffdbbf8155cadb358
#
_cell.length_a   1.000
_cell.length_b   1.000
_cell.length_c   1.000
_cell.angle_alpha   90.00
_cell.angle_beta   90.00
_cell.angle_gamma   90.00
#
_symmetry.space_group_name_H-M   'P 1'
#
loop_
_entity.id
_entity.type
_entity.pdbx_description
1 polymer ?
#
loop_
_entity_poly.entity_id
_entity_poly.type
_entity_poly.pdbx_seq_one_letter_code
_entity_poly.pdbx_strand_id
1 'polypeptide(L)'
;SLHDALPIFINLRNQKWKNDFSPIDPLGVTFVDIRYSKAYLRHMFIAGEMLGPQIASIHNLGFYLWLVREARKHILAGDFVTWKNQMVKKLSTRL
;
A
#
# COMPACT_ATOMS: atom_id res chain seq x y z
N SER A 1 -8.12 9.85 6.98
CA SER A 1 -6.94 8.98 7.06
C SER A 1 -6.00 9.25 5.90
N LEU A 2 -4.70 9.12 6.14
CA LEU A 2 -3.67 9.29 5.10
C LEU A 2 -3.84 8.29 3.95
N HIS A 3 -4.38 7.12 4.22
CA HIS A 3 -4.58 6.08 3.21
C HIS A 3 -5.93 6.18 2.50
N ASP A 4 -6.78 7.14 2.85
CA ASP A 4 -8.11 7.24 2.27
C ASP A 4 -8.12 7.51 0.77
N ALA A 5 -7.13 8.25 0.29
CA ALA A 5 -7.02 8.62 -1.12
C ALA A 5 -6.03 7.74 -1.89
N LEU A 6 -5.40 6.77 -1.24
CA LEU A 6 -4.33 6.01 -1.87
C LEU A 6 -4.83 4.70 -2.46
N PRO A 7 -4.38 4.36 -3.66
CA PRO A 7 -4.58 3.03 -4.20
C PRO A 7 -3.72 2.04 -3.42
N ILE A 8 -4.32 0.93 -3.03
CA ILE A 8 -3.69 -0.04 -2.16
C ILE A 8 -3.10 -1.20 -2.96
N PHE A 9 -3.76 -1.58 -4.04
CA PHE A 9 -3.31 -2.70 -4.87
C PHE A 9 -2.77 -2.20 -6.20
N ILE A 10 -1.51 -2.60 -6.49
CA ILE A 10 -0.83 -2.27 -7.73
C ILE A 10 -0.33 -3.57 -8.36
N ASN A 11 -0.54 -3.73 -9.66
CA ASN A 11 0.16 -4.77 -10.40
C ASN A 11 1.51 -4.23 -10.85
N LEU A 12 2.56 -4.54 -10.10
CA LEU A 12 3.91 -4.02 -10.34
C LEU A 12 4.49 -4.42 -11.70
N ARG A 13 4.01 -5.50 -12.30
CA ARG A 13 4.48 -5.93 -13.62
C ARG A 13 3.89 -5.12 -14.76
N ASN A 14 2.89 -4.27 -14.49
CA ASN A 14 2.32 -3.41 -15.49
C ASN A 14 3.34 -2.34 -15.90
N GLN A 15 3.54 -2.17 -17.22
CA GLN A 15 4.51 -1.24 -17.77
C GLN A 15 4.27 0.22 -17.41
N LYS A 16 3.05 0.59 -17.02
CA LYS A 16 2.77 1.97 -16.61
C LYS A 16 3.60 2.43 -15.41
N TRP A 17 4.14 1.49 -14.62
CA TRP A 17 4.99 1.80 -13.48
C TRP A 17 6.47 1.92 -13.83
N LYS A 18 6.85 1.61 -15.06
CA LYS A 18 8.26 1.56 -15.51
C LYS A 18 9.01 2.86 -15.27
N ASN A 19 8.33 3.98 -15.49
CA ASN A 19 8.93 5.31 -15.33
C ASN A 19 8.25 6.12 -14.23
N ASP A 20 7.55 5.46 -13.32
CA ASP A 20 6.93 6.13 -12.18
C ASP A 20 7.93 6.19 -11.03
N PHE A 21 8.62 7.31 -10.91
CA PHE A 21 9.63 7.56 -9.89
C PHE A 21 9.06 8.12 -8.60
N SER A 22 7.74 8.19 -8.48
CA SER A 22 7.12 8.59 -7.22
C SER A 22 7.30 7.49 -6.16
N PRO A 23 7.27 7.86 -4.86
CA PRO A 23 7.36 6.88 -3.78
C PRO A 23 6.28 5.81 -3.90
N ILE A 24 6.56 4.61 -3.35
CA ILE A 24 5.60 3.52 -3.31
C ILE A 24 4.29 4.00 -2.69
N ASP A 25 4.41 4.65 -1.54
CA ASP A 25 3.28 5.27 -0.85
C ASP A 25 3.81 6.48 -0.07
N PRO A 26 3.63 7.71 -0.60
CA PRO A 26 4.17 8.91 0.05
C PRO A 26 3.57 9.17 1.43
N LEU A 27 2.42 8.56 1.72
CA LEU A 27 1.73 8.69 3.01
C LEU A 27 1.78 7.38 3.79
N GLY A 28 2.65 6.46 3.40
CA GLY A 28 2.77 5.14 4.00
C GLY A 28 3.37 5.16 5.40
N VAL A 29 3.17 4.06 6.11
CA VAL A 29 3.56 3.93 7.53
C VAL A 29 4.94 3.30 7.72
N THR A 30 5.59 2.83 6.67
CA THR A 30 6.91 2.23 6.74
C THR A 30 7.95 3.06 5.98
N PHE A 31 9.23 2.88 6.33
CA PHE A 31 10.29 3.62 5.65
C PHE A 31 10.42 3.27 4.16
N VAL A 32 10.06 2.05 3.78
CA VAL A 32 10.14 1.62 2.38
C VAL A 32 9.14 2.37 1.49
N ASP A 33 8.02 2.79 2.05
CA ASP A 33 6.96 3.47 1.30
C ASP A 33 7.41 4.82 0.76
N ILE A 34 8.31 5.49 1.46
CA ILE A 34 8.83 6.80 1.08
C ILE A 34 10.18 6.68 0.37
N ARG A 35 11.01 5.75 0.79
CA ARG A 35 12.40 5.63 0.34
C ARG A 35 12.53 5.08 -1.08
N TYR A 36 11.64 4.19 -1.48
CA TYR A 36 11.73 3.52 -2.78
C TYR A 36 10.62 3.99 -3.71
N SER A 37 10.94 4.08 -5.01
CA SER A 37 9.96 4.42 -6.03
C SER A 37 9.25 3.18 -6.57
N LYS A 38 8.10 3.39 -7.18
CA LYS A 38 7.38 2.32 -7.88
C LYS A 38 8.20 1.75 -9.02
N ALA A 39 8.90 2.61 -9.78
CA ALA A 39 9.77 2.17 -10.87
C ALA A 39 10.90 1.27 -10.37
N TYR A 40 11.54 1.64 -9.25
CA TYR A 40 12.61 0.85 -8.68
C TYR A 40 12.09 -0.52 -8.20
N LEU A 41 10.98 -0.53 -7.49
CA LEU A 41 10.38 -1.77 -7.01
C LEU A 41 10.00 -2.69 -8.17
N ARG A 42 9.40 -2.15 -9.23
CA ARG A 42 9.11 -2.91 -10.45
C ARG A 42 10.37 -3.51 -11.05
N HIS A 43 11.43 -2.69 -11.16
CA HIS A 43 12.72 -3.17 -11.69
C HIS A 43 13.25 -4.35 -10.88
N MET A 44 13.19 -4.29 -9.54
CA MET A 44 13.65 -5.37 -8.68
C MET A 44 12.87 -6.67 -8.92
N PHE A 45 11.56 -6.58 -9.08
CA PHE A 45 10.74 -7.76 -9.37
C PHE A 45 11.05 -8.35 -10.75
N ILE A 46 11.17 -7.51 -11.77
CA ILE A 46 11.49 -7.96 -13.14
C ILE A 46 12.86 -8.61 -13.19
N ALA A 47 13.83 -8.06 -12.45
CA ALA A 47 15.20 -8.58 -12.41
C ALA A 47 15.34 -9.82 -11.51
N GLY A 48 14.31 -10.20 -10.77
CA GLY A 48 14.35 -11.34 -9.87
C GLY A 48 15.17 -11.13 -8.61
N GLU A 49 15.39 -9.88 -8.21
CA GLU A 49 16.16 -9.55 -7.02
C GLU A 49 15.33 -9.74 -5.75
N MET A 50 15.95 -10.32 -4.71
CA MET A 50 15.28 -10.57 -3.43
C MET A 50 14.80 -9.29 -2.74
N LEU A 51 15.44 -8.17 -3.01
CA LEU A 51 15.06 -6.89 -2.39
C LEU A 51 13.64 -6.47 -2.76
N GLY A 52 13.18 -6.80 -3.98
CA GLY A 52 11.82 -6.51 -4.41
C GLY A 52 10.76 -7.12 -3.48
N PRO A 53 10.73 -8.45 -3.31
CA PRO A 53 9.82 -9.10 -2.36
C PRO A 53 9.98 -8.62 -0.93
N GLN A 54 11.20 -8.31 -0.48
CA GLN A 54 11.44 -7.79 0.87
C GLN A 54 10.78 -6.42 1.07
N ILE A 55 10.95 -5.50 0.12
CA ILE A 55 10.31 -4.17 0.15
C ILE A 55 8.79 -4.33 0.17
N ALA A 56 8.26 -5.15 -0.71
CA ALA A 56 6.81 -5.38 -0.80
C ALA A 56 6.27 -5.98 0.49
N SER A 57 6.98 -6.91 1.12
CA SER A 57 6.56 -7.53 2.38
C SER A 57 6.51 -6.51 3.52
N ILE A 58 7.49 -5.62 3.62
CA ILE A 58 7.52 -4.57 4.65
C ILE A 58 6.34 -3.61 4.44
N HIS A 59 6.11 -3.18 3.20
CA HIS A 59 4.99 -2.31 2.87
C HIS A 59 3.65 -2.98 3.24
N ASN A 60 3.46 -4.23 2.83
CA ASN A 60 2.22 -4.96 3.06
C ASN A 60 1.97 -5.18 4.55
N LEU A 61 3.00 -5.53 5.31
CA LEU A 61 2.88 -5.71 6.76
C LEU A 61 2.52 -4.40 7.44
N GLY A 62 3.19 -3.31 7.07
CA GLY A 62 2.91 -1.99 7.63
C GLY A 62 1.49 -1.55 7.35
N PHE A 63 1.01 -1.75 6.13
CA PHE A 63 -0.36 -1.45 5.75
C PHE A 63 -1.36 -2.30 6.54
N TYR A 64 -1.10 -3.59 6.68
CA TYR A 64 -1.97 -4.49 7.43
C TYR A 64 -2.09 -4.07 8.89
N LEU A 65 -0.97 -3.74 9.53
CA LEU A 65 -0.97 -3.30 10.93
C LEU A 65 -1.72 -1.97 11.08
N TRP A 66 -1.58 -1.06 10.13
CA TRP A 66 -2.35 0.19 10.11
C TRP A 66 -3.85 -0.11 10.01
N LEU A 67 -4.23 -1.02 9.10
CA LEU A 67 -5.63 -1.39 8.89
C LEU A 67 -6.26 -1.96 10.16
N VAL A 68 -5.54 -2.83 10.86
CA VAL A 68 -6.01 -3.43 12.12
C VAL A 68 -6.19 -2.37 13.20
N ARG A 69 -5.26 -1.42 13.31
CA ARG A 69 -5.38 -0.31 14.27
C ARG A 69 -6.57 0.58 13.97
N GLU A 70 -6.80 0.90 12.71
CA GLU A 70 -7.94 1.71 12.29
C GLU A 70 -9.26 0.98 12.54
N ALA A 71 -9.32 -0.33 12.26
CA ALA A 71 -10.49 -1.14 12.57
C ALA A 71 -10.84 -1.07 14.07
N ARG A 72 -9.84 -1.25 14.93
CA ARG A 72 -10.01 -1.17 16.38
C ARG A 72 -10.53 0.21 16.81
N LYS A 73 -9.95 1.26 16.26
CA LYS A 73 -10.34 2.64 16.53
C LYS A 73 -11.81 2.88 16.19
N HIS A 74 -12.26 2.39 15.04
CA HIS A 74 -13.64 2.58 14.60
C HIS A 74 -14.64 1.69 15.35
N ILE A 75 -14.21 0.51 15.82
CA ILE A 75 -15.03 -0.29 16.72
C ILE A 75 -15.29 0.47 18.02
N LEU A 76 -14.26 1.06 18.59
CA LEU A 76 -14.37 1.83 19.83
C LEU A 76 -15.20 3.12 19.66
N ALA A 77 -15.12 3.72 18.46
CA ALA A 77 -15.88 4.93 18.14
C ALA A 77 -17.34 4.66 17.76
N GLY A 78 -17.70 3.40 17.51
CA GLY A 78 -19.07 3.01 17.17
C GLY A 78 -19.46 3.20 15.71
N ASP A 79 -18.50 3.47 14.82
CA ASP A 79 -18.74 3.68 13.38
C ASP A 79 -18.05 2.63 12.49
N PHE A 80 -17.79 1.45 13.04
CA PHE A 80 -17.04 0.41 12.33
C PHE A 80 -17.69 -0.02 11.02
N VAL A 81 -19.00 -0.20 10.99
CA VAL A 81 -19.69 -0.69 9.79
C VAL A 81 -19.52 0.28 8.62
N THR A 82 -19.71 1.58 8.87
CA THR A 82 -19.53 2.61 7.85
C THR A 82 -18.09 2.63 7.34
N TRP A 83 -17.13 2.63 8.25
CA TRP A 83 -15.71 2.60 7.91
C TRP A 83 -15.34 1.32 7.13
N LYS A 84 -15.80 0.16 7.58
CA LYS A 84 -15.57 -1.12 6.93
C LYS A 84 -16.05 -1.10 5.48
N ASN A 85 -17.27 -0.60 5.25
CA ASN A 85 -17.83 -0.55 3.90
C ASN A 85 -17.02 0.35 2.98
N GLN A 86 -16.53 1.48 3.49
CA GLN A 86 -15.65 2.37 2.74
C GLN A 86 -14.32 1.69 2.42
N MET A 87 -13.72 0.97 3.38
CA MET A 87 -12.45 0.28 3.17
C MET A 87 -12.56 -0.86 2.18
N VAL A 88 -13.63 -1.67 2.27
CA VAL A 88 -13.87 -2.76 1.30
C VAL A 88 -13.95 -2.20 -0.12
N LYS A 89 -14.65 -1.09 -0.29
CA LYS A 89 -14.75 -0.44 -1.59
C LYS A 89 -13.38 0.02 -2.12
N LYS A 90 -12.56 0.63 -1.27
CA LYS A 90 -11.20 1.07 -1.64
C LYS A 90 -10.28 -0.11 -1.94
N LEU A 91 -10.32 -1.14 -1.10
CA LEU A 91 -9.47 -2.33 -1.26
C LEU A 91 -9.81 -3.14 -2.50
N SER A 92 -11.01 -2.99 -3.03
CA SER A 92 -11.44 -3.65 -4.26
C SER A 92 -10.98 -2.91 -5.52
N THR A 93 -10.45 -1.71 -5.38
CA THR A 93 -9.96 -0.90 -6.50
C THR A 93 -8.50 -1.24 -6.78
N ARG A 94 -8.19 -1.62 -8.04
CA ARG A 94 -6.84 -1.92 -8.49
C ARG A 94 -6.41 -0.90 -9.54
N LEU A 95 -5.23 -0.37 -9.37
CA LEU A 95 -4.64 0.54 -10.35
C LEU A 95 -3.96 -0.19 -11.51
#